data_987f43b570061ac4678d7356be3007cd
#
_entry.id   987f43b570061ac4678d7356be3007cd
#
_cell.length_a   1.000
_cell.length_b   1.000
_cell.length_c   1.000
_cell.angle_alpha   90.00
_cell.angle_beta   90.00
_cell.angle_gamma   90.00
#
_symmetry.space_group_name_H-M   'P 1'
#
loop_
_entity.id
_entity.type
_entity.pdbx_description
1 polymer ?
#
loop_
_entity_poly.entity_id
_entity_poly.type
_entity_poly.pdbx_seq_one_letter_code
_entity_poly.pdbx_strand_id
1 'polypeptide(L)'
;MGRTGLNNFSFSPRRLETHPGKSRYYPFESLHMKLNKFCSAILFASIGCAFITPSVFAADVGSDIYIGGALSLRTNPNLGGKVDSALSSQGLSSATSAGSSSGNPSLRLGYRINPNLAVEASYDRTGNLNLQSAISAPTSDTATGSWSSRGLGLHVLGIQPIDTKWSVYGRLGVEQWRTSLNLASNAGGATSVATQSSNMTLALGAGTAYALTSNLDATGEFIHYNNVGNATSTGRTGLNTFNVGLRYHFM
;
A
#
# COMPACT_ATOMS: atom_id res chain seq x y z
N MET A 1 -32.66 -60.59 58.34
CA MET A 1 -31.59 -60.01 59.16
C MET A 1 -30.63 -59.36 58.17
N GLY A 2 -30.57 -58.06 58.16
CA GLY A 2 -29.63 -57.33 57.30
C GLY A 2 -29.91 -55.84 57.40
N ARG A 3 -29.01 -55.13 58.05
CA ARG A 3 -29.11 -53.74 58.41
C ARG A 3 -28.86 -52.84 57.18
N THR A 4 -29.74 -51.91 57.01
CA THR A 4 -29.65 -50.75 56.11
C THR A 4 -28.60 -49.77 56.64
N GLY A 5 -27.60 -49.43 55.80
CA GLY A 5 -26.64 -48.33 56.04
C GLY A 5 -27.10 -47.06 55.30
N LEU A 6 -27.47 -46.06 56.07
CA LEU A 6 -27.79 -44.71 55.58
C LEU A 6 -26.44 -43.93 55.44
N ASN A 7 -26.06 -43.63 54.21
CA ASN A 7 -24.97 -42.71 53.98
C ASN A 7 -25.49 -41.25 53.99
N ASN A 8 -25.08 -40.51 54.99
CA ASN A 8 -25.26 -39.08 55.12
C ASN A 8 -24.41 -38.35 54.10
N PHE A 9 -25.05 -37.76 53.07
CA PHE A 9 -24.39 -36.78 52.22
C PHE A 9 -24.42 -35.41 52.93
N SER A 10 -23.26 -34.97 53.41
CA SER A 10 -23.05 -33.61 53.88
C SER A 10 -22.85 -32.67 52.69
N PHE A 11 -23.79 -31.77 52.46
CA PHE A 11 -23.70 -30.68 51.52
C PHE A 11 -22.84 -29.54 52.17
N SER A 12 -21.64 -29.34 51.68
CA SER A 12 -20.84 -28.16 52.00
C SER A 12 -21.12 -27.07 50.94
N PRO A 13 -21.58 -25.88 51.35
CA PRO A 13 -21.78 -24.78 50.39
C PRO A 13 -20.44 -24.24 49.90
N ARG A 14 -20.15 -24.39 48.60
CA ARG A 14 -19.02 -23.70 47.96
C ARG A 14 -19.31 -22.20 47.99
N ARG A 15 -18.44 -21.48 48.66
CA ARG A 15 -18.37 -20.03 48.66
C ARG A 15 -18.04 -19.59 47.23
N LEU A 16 -18.94 -18.83 46.62
CA LEU A 16 -18.70 -18.14 45.36
C LEU A 16 -17.68 -17.03 45.62
N GLU A 17 -16.45 -17.23 45.17
CA GLU A 17 -15.46 -16.15 45.11
C GLU A 17 -15.85 -15.25 43.91
N THR A 18 -16.34 -14.07 44.21
CA THR A 18 -16.51 -12.99 43.24
C THR A 18 -15.15 -12.43 42.87
N HIS A 19 -14.64 -12.80 41.70
CA HIS A 19 -13.50 -12.09 41.10
C HIS A 19 -13.94 -10.67 40.73
N PRO A 20 -13.27 -9.63 41.24
CA PRO A 20 -13.53 -8.27 40.81
C PRO A 20 -13.10 -8.13 39.34
N GLY A 21 -14.06 -7.73 38.50
CA GLY A 21 -13.85 -7.49 37.10
C GLY A 21 -12.72 -6.49 36.86
N LYS A 22 -11.67 -6.92 36.20
CA LYS A 22 -10.68 -6.02 35.63
C LYS A 22 -11.31 -5.27 34.48
N SER A 23 -11.84 -4.09 34.78
CA SER A 23 -12.15 -3.07 33.79
C SER A 23 -10.86 -2.77 33.01
N ARG A 24 -10.80 -3.18 31.76
CA ARG A 24 -9.71 -2.76 30.85
C ARG A 24 -9.96 -1.31 30.46
N TYR A 25 -9.48 -0.40 31.26
CA TYR A 25 -9.27 0.97 30.81
C TYR A 25 -8.17 0.92 29.75
N TYR A 26 -8.54 1.17 28.50
CA TYR A 26 -7.58 1.49 27.46
C TYR A 26 -7.14 2.95 27.69
N PRO A 27 -5.87 3.22 27.99
CA PRO A 27 -5.45 4.59 28.22
C PRO A 27 -5.56 5.37 26.90
N PHE A 28 -6.24 6.48 26.95
CA PHE A 28 -6.44 7.45 25.87
C PHE A 28 -5.12 8.05 25.35
N GLU A 29 -4.00 7.78 26.01
CA GLU A 29 -2.67 8.27 25.66
C GLU A 29 -2.08 7.65 24.38
N SER A 30 -2.53 6.47 23.95
CA SER A 30 -1.98 5.83 22.75
C SER A 30 -2.39 6.52 21.44
N LEU A 31 -3.46 7.31 21.45
CA LEU A 31 -3.95 8.02 20.28
C LEU A 31 -3.16 9.32 20.04
N HIS A 32 -2.79 10.02 21.11
CA HIS A 32 -1.97 11.24 21.03
C HIS A 32 -0.53 10.97 20.57
N MET A 33 0.05 9.83 20.96
CA MET A 33 1.42 9.48 20.57
C MET A 33 1.54 9.10 19.09
N LYS A 34 0.49 8.52 18.51
CA LYS A 34 0.45 8.22 17.06
C LYS A 34 0.22 9.48 16.22
N LEU A 35 -0.56 10.43 16.72
CA LEU A 35 -0.83 11.68 16.02
C LEU A 35 0.40 12.62 16.02
N ASN A 36 1.17 12.66 17.12
CA ASN A 36 2.39 13.47 17.21
C ASN A 36 3.51 12.97 16.26
N LYS A 37 3.63 11.67 16.04
CA LYS A 37 4.58 11.13 15.05
C LYS A 37 4.17 11.44 13.62
N PHE A 38 2.87 11.58 13.36
CA PHE A 38 2.34 11.96 12.05
C PHE A 38 2.60 13.45 11.75
N CYS A 39 2.39 14.33 12.73
CA CYS A 39 2.68 15.76 12.58
C CYS A 39 4.19 16.03 12.41
N SER A 40 5.06 15.28 13.09
CA SER A 40 6.52 15.42 12.93
C SER A 40 7.02 15.01 11.55
N ALA A 41 6.40 14.00 10.92
CA ALA A 41 6.77 13.57 9.56
C ALA A 41 6.37 14.60 8.50
N ILE A 42 5.27 15.33 8.71
CA ILE A 42 4.83 16.40 7.80
C ILE A 42 5.71 17.65 7.95
N LEU A 43 6.21 17.93 9.16
CA LEU A 43 7.06 19.09 9.42
C LEU A 43 8.47 18.95 8.80
N PHE A 44 8.99 17.72 8.67
CA PHE A 44 10.29 17.50 8.02
C PHE A 44 10.24 17.58 6.49
N ALA A 45 9.09 17.37 5.86
CA ALA A 45 8.92 17.53 4.42
C ALA A 45 8.91 19.01 3.99
N SER A 46 8.66 19.95 4.91
CA SER A 46 8.64 21.37 4.61
C SER A 46 10.02 22.04 4.61
N ILE A 47 11.07 21.39 5.13
CA ILE A 47 12.42 21.99 5.25
C ILE A 47 13.29 21.70 4.02
N GLY A 48 12.97 20.69 3.22
CA GLY A 48 13.73 20.31 2.01
C GLY A 48 13.48 21.16 0.76
N CYS A 49 12.41 21.94 0.71
CA CYS A 49 12.05 22.76 -0.46
C CYS A 49 12.68 24.17 -0.50
N ALA A 50 13.47 24.56 0.49
CA ALA A 50 13.95 25.94 0.64
C ALA A 50 15.20 26.30 -0.20
N PHE A 51 15.77 25.39 -1.00
CA PHE A 51 17.01 25.64 -1.75
C PHE A 51 16.90 25.56 -3.27
N ILE A 52 15.69 25.54 -3.82
CA ILE A 52 15.54 25.72 -5.27
C ILE A 52 15.31 27.21 -5.50
N THR A 53 16.39 27.94 -5.77
CA THR A 53 16.28 29.33 -6.27
C THR A 53 15.47 29.28 -7.57
N PRO A 54 14.34 29.98 -7.67
CA PRO A 54 13.60 30.03 -8.92
C PRO A 54 14.46 30.78 -9.95
N SER A 55 15.02 30.05 -10.90
CA SER A 55 15.54 30.66 -12.12
C SER A 55 14.34 31.22 -12.88
N VAL A 56 14.31 32.53 -13.00
CA VAL A 56 13.26 33.33 -13.60
C VAL A 56 13.18 33.06 -15.11
N PHE A 57 12.33 32.09 -15.47
CA PHE A 57 11.63 32.13 -16.76
C PHE A 57 10.14 32.06 -16.41
N ALA A 58 9.62 33.18 -15.94
CA ALA A 58 8.21 33.35 -15.71
C ALA A 58 7.51 33.52 -17.08
N ALA A 59 7.14 32.43 -17.71
CA ALA A 59 5.88 32.44 -18.40
C ALA A 59 4.81 32.51 -17.28
N ASP A 60 3.87 33.40 -17.39
CA ASP A 60 2.75 33.57 -16.46
C ASP A 60 1.86 32.31 -16.55
N VAL A 61 2.32 31.21 -15.97
CA VAL A 61 1.57 29.96 -15.86
C VAL A 61 0.73 30.14 -14.60
N GLY A 62 -0.45 30.68 -14.82
CA GLY A 62 -1.50 30.70 -13.81
C GLY A 62 -1.74 29.28 -13.24
N SER A 63 -2.43 29.22 -12.12
CA SER A 63 -2.84 27.93 -11.53
C SER A 63 -3.69 27.16 -12.53
N ASP A 64 -3.32 25.92 -12.84
CA ASP A 64 -4.08 25.06 -13.74
C ASP A 64 -4.47 23.73 -13.10
N ILE A 65 -5.59 23.20 -13.56
CA ILE A 65 -6.02 21.82 -13.25
C ILE A 65 -5.60 20.95 -14.42
N TYR A 66 -5.12 19.75 -14.12
CA TYR A 66 -4.82 18.76 -15.16
C TYR A 66 -5.31 17.36 -14.78
N ILE A 67 -5.59 16.57 -15.81
CA ILE A 67 -5.86 15.14 -15.70
C ILE A 67 -4.79 14.38 -16.45
N GLY A 68 -4.32 13.26 -15.87
CA GLY A 68 -3.33 12.40 -16.50
C GLY A 68 -3.76 10.94 -16.49
N GLY A 69 -3.33 10.23 -17.51
CA GLY A 69 -3.45 8.78 -17.62
C GLY A 69 -2.10 8.18 -17.98
N ALA A 70 -1.72 7.07 -17.36
CA ALA A 70 -0.47 6.37 -17.66
C ALA A 70 -0.66 4.86 -17.65
N LEU A 71 0.21 4.19 -18.39
CA LEU A 71 0.43 2.75 -18.30
C LEU A 71 1.71 2.49 -17.53
N SER A 72 1.63 1.56 -16.59
CA SER A 72 2.73 1.26 -15.66
C SER A 72 3.31 -0.12 -15.93
N LEU A 73 4.64 -0.18 -16.02
CA LEU A 73 5.40 -1.39 -15.85
C LEU A 73 5.81 -1.49 -14.38
N ARG A 74 5.57 -2.62 -13.75
CA ARG A 74 5.76 -2.79 -12.31
C ARG A 74 6.61 -4.00 -11.99
N THR A 75 7.50 -3.83 -11.03
CA THR A 75 8.30 -4.91 -10.47
C THR A 75 8.11 -4.98 -8.97
N ASN A 76 7.81 -6.18 -8.48
CA ASN A 76 7.63 -6.47 -7.06
C ASN A 76 8.80 -7.37 -6.62
N PRO A 77 9.89 -6.79 -6.09
CA PRO A 77 11.06 -7.58 -5.71
C PRO A 77 10.68 -8.66 -4.70
N ASN A 78 10.98 -9.93 -5.04
CA ASN A 78 10.78 -11.09 -4.16
C ASN A 78 9.34 -11.25 -3.62
N LEU A 79 8.32 -10.96 -4.43
CA LEU A 79 6.91 -11.10 -4.00
C LEU A 79 6.59 -12.54 -3.55
N GLY A 80 7.08 -13.56 -4.25
CA GLY A 80 6.90 -14.96 -3.86
C GLY A 80 7.34 -15.24 -2.43
N GLY A 81 8.57 -14.92 -2.08
CA GLY A 81 9.09 -15.11 -0.71
C GLY A 81 8.37 -14.25 0.35
N LYS A 82 7.80 -13.09 -0.05
CA LYS A 82 6.96 -12.28 0.87
C LYS A 82 5.58 -12.92 1.09
N VAL A 83 5.02 -13.56 0.07
CA VAL A 83 3.80 -14.37 0.20
C VAL A 83 4.07 -15.60 1.06
N ASP A 84 5.20 -16.29 0.87
CA ASP A 84 5.59 -17.44 1.71
C ASP A 84 5.70 -17.06 3.19
N SER A 85 6.28 -15.89 3.49
CA SER A 85 6.34 -15.37 4.86
C SER A 85 4.95 -15.12 5.45
N ALA A 86 4.00 -14.62 4.64
CA ALA A 86 2.62 -14.40 5.07
C ALA A 86 1.88 -15.73 5.27
N LEU A 87 2.09 -16.72 4.40
CA LEU A 87 1.52 -18.07 4.52
C LEU A 87 2.09 -18.80 5.74
N SER A 88 3.39 -18.64 6.01
CA SER A 88 4.03 -19.19 7.22
C SER A 88 3.41 -18.62 8.50
N SER A 89 3.05 -17.33 8.52
CA SER A 89 2.33 -16.71 9.64
C SER A 89 0.92 -17.30 9.85
N GLN A 90 0.38 -17.99 8.84
CA GLN A 90 -0.92 -18.67 8.87
C GLN A 90 -0.78 -20.18 9.06
N GLY A 91 0.43 -20.68 9.35
CA GLY A 91 0.72 -22.09 9.60
C GLY A 91 0.98 -22.92 8.34
N LEU A 92 1.20 -22.29 7.18
CA LEU A 92 1.48 -22.98 5.91
C LEU A 92 2.95 -22.83 5.53
N SER A 93 3.65 -23.93 5.29
CA SER A 93 5.00 -23.90 4.68
C SER A 93 4.86 -23.99 3.17
N SER A 94 5.37 -22.98 2.46
CA SER A 94 5.20 -22.88 1.00
C SER A 94 6.43 -22.36 0.28
N ALA A 95 6.50 -22.67 -1.01
CA ALA A 95 7.41 -22.05 -1.97
C ALA A 95 6.57 -21.45 -3.11
N THR A 96 6.48 -20.12 -3.15
CA THR A 96 5.60 -19.40 -4.08
C THR A 96 6.40 -18.75 -5.19
N SER A 97 6.01 -19.00 -6.43
CA SER A 97 6.42 -18.25 -7.61
C SER A 97 5.36 -17.21 -7.99
N ALA A 98 5.80 -16.01 -8.33
CA ALA A 98 4.93 -14.93 -8.77
C ALA A 98 5.25 -14.55 -10.22
N GLY A 99 4.21 -14.42 -11.04
CA GLY A 99 4.32 -13.88 -12.38
C GLY A 99 4.57 -12.38 -12.39
N SER A 100 4.86 -11.83 -13.56
CA SER A 100 4.95 -10.38 -13.79
C SER A 100 3.62 -9.82 -14.30
N SER A 101 3.37 -8.54 -14.04
CA SER A 101 2.24 -7.80 -14.59
C SER A 101 2.73 -6.54 -15.29
N SER A 102 2.20 -6.27 -16.48
CA SER A 102 2.51 -5.08 -17.27
C SER A 102 1.22 -4.40 -17.74
N GLY A 103 1.32 -3.14 -18.16
CA GLY A 103 0.18 -2.40 -18.70
C GLY A 103 -0.86 -2.02 -17.67
N ASN A 104 -0.50 -1.82 -16.43
CA ASN A 104 -1.43 -1.44 -15.36
C ASN A 104 -1.82 0.03 -15.49
N PRO A 105 -3.13 0.37 -15.48
CA PRO A 105 -3.57 1.75 -15.60
C PRO A 105 -3.30 2.55 -14.32
N SER A 106 -3.00 3.81 -14.52
CA SER A 106 -2.78 4.83 -13.50
C SER A 106 -3.52 6.09 -13.91
N LEU A 107 -4.27 6.69 -12.99
CA LEU A 107 -4.97 7.96 -13.20
C LEU A 107 -4.42 9.02 -12.27
N ARG A 108 -4.33 10.25 -12.73
CA ARG A 108 -3.86 11.41 -12.01
C ARG A 108 -4.83 12.57 -12.16
N LEU A 109 -5.08 13.29 -11.09
CA LEU A 109 -5.77 14.57 -11.08
C LEU A 109 -4.89 15.54 -10.32
N GLY A 110 -4.42 16.58 -10.97
CA GLY A 110 -3.48 17.52 -10.40
C GLY A 110 -3.94 18.96 -10.48
N TYR A 111 -3.41 19.74 -9.55
CA TYR A 111 -3.54 21.19 -9.51
C TYR A 111 -2.15 21.79 -9.41
N ARG A 112 -1.77 22.56 -10.42
CA ARG A 112 -0.51 23.32 -10.45
C ARG A 112 -0.73 24.62 -9.70
N ILE A 113 -0.03 24.78 -8.58
CA ILE A 113 -0.10 25.97 -7.73
C ILE A 113 0.70 27.12 -8.33
N ASN A 114 1.83 26.77 -8.95
CA ASN A 114 2.73 27.68 -9.64
C ASN A 114 3.63 26.86 -10.62
N PRO A 115 4.47 27.49 -11.44
CA PRO A 115 5.32 26.78 -12.41
C PRO A 115 6.20 25.67 -11.81
N ASN A 116 6.54 25.77 -10.52
CA ASN A 116 7.48 24.86 -9.84
C ASN A 116 6.81 23.90 -8.84
N LEU A 117 5.50 24.05 -8.58
CA LEU A 117 4.82 23.26 -7.55
C LEU A 117 3.44 22.81 -7.99
N ALA A 118 3.16 21.53 -7.84
CA ALA A 118 1.82 20.97 -8.02
C ALA A 118 1.45 20.00 -6.89
N VAL A 119 0.15 19.83 -6.67
CA VAL A 119 -0.41 18.76 -5.86
C VAL A 119 -1.21 17.83 -6.76
N GLU A 120 -1.18 16.53 -6.46
CA GLU A 120 -1.77 15.52 -7.33
C GLU A 120 -2.44 14.42 -6.51
N ALA A 121 -3.68 14.10 -6.84
CA ALA A 121 -4.34 12.88 -6.42
C ALA A 121 -4.08 11.78 -7.43
N SER A 122 -3.88 10.56 -6.97
CA SER A 122 -3.62 9.41 -7.83
C SER A 122 -4.56 8.25 -7.53
N TYR A 123 -4.86 7.49 -8.58
CA TYR A 123 -5.43 6.16 -8.50
C TYR A 123 -4.57 5.19 -9.28
N ASP A 124 -4.01 4.23 -8.57
CA ASP A 124 -3.12 3.22 -9.11
C ASP A 124 -3.71 1.83 -8.96
N ARG A 125 -3.58 0.99 -9.97
CA ARG A 125 -4.00 -0.40 -9.92
C ARG A 125 -2.88 -1.32 -10.37
N THR A 126 -2.55 -2.33 -9.56
CA THR A 126 -1.76 -3.45 -10.05
C THR A 126 -2.71 -4.43 -10.73
N GLY A 127 -2.34 -4.98 -11.88
CA GLY A 127 -3.04 -6.12 -12.45
C GLY A 127 -2.98 -7.34 -11.52
N ASN A 128 -3.70 -8.37 -11.84
CA ASN A 128 -3.61 -9.64 -11.13
C ASN A 128 -2.26 -10.30 -11.46
N LEU A 129 -1.43 -10.47 -10.43
CA LEU A 129 -0.20 -11.25 -10.51
C LEU A 129 -0.55 -12.70 -10.21
N ASN A 130 -0.38 -13.58 -11.18
CA ASN A 130 -0.62 -15.01 -10.98
C ASN A 130 0.42 -15.57 -10.02
N LEU A 131 -0.06 -16.34 -9.04
CA LEU A 131 0.75 -17.03 -8.06
C LEU A 131 0.59 -18.54 -8.20
N GLN A 132 1.70 -19.24 -8.03
CA GLN A 132 1.74 -20.70 -7.89
C GLN A 132 2.54 -21.02 -6.62
N SER A 133 1.90 -21.68 -5.67
CA SER A 133 2.47 -22.06 -4.38
C SER A 133 2.53 -23.56 -4.24
N ALA A 134 3.73 -24.10 -4.06
CA ALA A 134 3.92 -25.49 -3.61
C ALA A 134 3.88 -25.47 -2.07
N ILE A 135 2.87 -26.07 -1.48
CA ILE A 135 2.67 -26.16 -0.04
C ILE A 135 3.20 -27.49 0.44
N SER A 136 4.08 -27.48 1.45
CA SER A 136 4.70 -28.69 2.01
C SER A 136 4.16 -29.07 3.39
N ALA A 137 3.56 -28.13 4.13
CA ALA A 137 2.96 -28.38 5.43
C ALA A 137 1.75 -27.46 5.66
N PRO A 138 0.73 -27.89 6.45
CA PRO A 138 0.63 -29.18 7.17
C PRO A 138 0.39 -30.39 6.25
N THR A 139 -0.17 -30.19 5.06
CA THR A 139 -0.41 -31.24 4.05
C THR A 139 0.18 -30.79 2.74
N SER A 140 0.86 -31.70 2.03
CA SER A 140 1.42 -31.42 0.71
C SER A 140 0.30 -31.12 -0.29
N ASP A 141 0.37 -29.95 -0.94
CA ASP A 141 -0.60 -29.48 -1.92
C ASP A 141 0.06 -28.49 -2.89
N THR A 142 -0.65 -28.18 -3.96
CA THR A 142 -0.35 -27.03 -4.82
C THR A 142 -1.54 -26.09 -4.80
N ALA A 143 -1.26 -24.79 -4.63
CA ALA A 143 -2.29 -23.76 -4.69
C ALA A 143 -1.96 -22.78 -5.82
N THR A 144 -2.99 -22.38 -6.54
CA THR A 144 -2.89 -21.36 -7.58
C THR A 144 -3.77 -20.17 -7.23
N GLY A 145 -3.38 -19.00 -7.65
CA GLY A 145 -4.18 -17.83 -7.33
C GLY A 145 -3.62 -16.52 -7.84
N SER A 146 -3.99 -15.45 -7.19
CA SER A 146 -3.61 -14.10 -7.61
C SER A 146 -3.33 -13.16 -6.44
N TRP A 147 -2.42 -12.25 -6.68
CA TRP A 147 -2.15 -11.10 -5.86
C TRP A 147 -2.47 -9.83 -6.65
N SER A 148 -3.24 -8.92 -6.07
CA SER A 148 -3.59 -7.66 -6.69
C SER A 148 -3.65 -6.54 -5.66
N SER A 149 -3.40 -5.32 -6.10
CA SER A 149 -3.46 -4.15 -5.23
C SER A 149 -4.02 -2.93 -5.97
N ARG A 150 -4.68 -2.06 -5.22
CA ARG A 150 -5.16 -0.75 -5.69
C ARG A 150 -4.79 0.31 -4.66
N GLY A 151 -4.33 1.45 -5.15
CA GLY A 151 -3.87 2.57 -4.35
C GLY A 151 -4.65 3.85 -4.65
N LEU A 152 -4.84 4.65 -3.61
CA LEU A 152 -5.28 6.04 -3.67
C LEU A 152 -4.22 6.89 -2.98
N GLY A 153 -3.69 7.88 -3.67
CA GLY A 153 -2.58 8.69 -3.20
C GLY A 153 -2.80 10.18 -3.27
N LEU A 154 -2.00 10.88 -2.45
CA LEU A 154 -1.82 12.34 -2.52
C LEU A 154 -0.33 12.62 -2.58
N HIS A 155 0.07 13.44 -3.53
CA HIS A 155 1.46 13.73 -3.85
C HIS A 155 1.69 15.23 -4.01
N VAL A 156 2.91 15.64 -3.71
CA VAL A 156 3.44 16.96 -4.05
C VAL A 156 4.51 16.76 -5.11
N LEU A 157 4.47 17.56 -6.15
CA LEU A 157 5.44 17.57 -7.23
C LEU A 157 6.24 18.87 -7.19
N GLY A 158 7.56 18.75 -7.08
CA GLY A 158 8.49 19.85 -7.35
C GLY A 158 8.94 19.79 -8.80
N ILE A 159 8.60 20.81 -9.59
CA ILE A 159 8.78 20.83 -11.03
C ILE A 159 9.88 21.83 -11.37
N GLN A 160 10.81 21.42 -12.22
CA GLN A 160 11.85 22.28 -12.76
C GLN A 160 11.72 22.31 -14.29
N PRO A 161 11.25 23.40 -14.89
CA PRO A 161 11.36 23.61 -16.33
C PRO A 161 12.83 23.63 -16.76
N ILE A 162 13.18 22.93 -17.83
CA ILE A 162 14.50 22.89 -18.44
C ILE A 162 14.54 23.85 -19.64
N ASP A 163 13.50 23.77 -20.44
CA ASP A 163 13.26 24.66 -21.57
C ASP A 163 11.74 24.88 -21.80
N THR A 164 11.37 25.40 -22.96
CA THR A 164 9.97 25.68 -23.33
C THR A 164 9.11 24.41 -23.49
N LYS A 165 9.73 23.23 -23.66
CA LYS A 165 9.03 21.96 -23.89
C LYS A 165 9.31 20.93 -22.83
N TRP A 166 10.49 20.95 -22.21
CA TRP A 166 10.95 19.94 -21.28
C TRP A 166 10.88 20.43 -19.84
N SER A 167 10.36 19.62 -18.97
CA SER A 167 10.46 19.76 -17.53
C SER A 167 10.82 18.43 -16.87
N VAL A 168 11.55 18.51 -15.76
CA VAL A 168 11.76 17.39 -14.86
C VAL A 168 11.03 17.65 -13.56
N TYR A 169 10.63 16.60 -12.85
CA TYR A 169 9.97 16.77 -11.58
C TYR A 169 10.34 15.66 -10.60
N GLY A 170 10.36 16.03 -9.33
CA GLY A 170 10.37 15.11 -8.21
C GLY A 170 8.97 14.96 -7.64
N ARG A 171 8.64 13.76 -7.16
CA ARG A 171 7.37 13.41 -6.54
C ARG A 171 7.60 12.88 -5.14
N LEU A 172 6.85 13.39 -4.18
CA LEU A 172 6.79 12.86 -2.82
C LEU A 172 5.33 12.77 -2.40
N GLY A 173 4.92 11.67 -1.81
CA GLY A 173 3.54 11.54 -1.39
C GLY A 173 3.28 10.33 -0.51
N VAL A 174 2.03 10.18 -0.14
CA VAL A 174 1.52 9.03 0.60
C VAL A 174 0.41 8.38 -0.19
N GLU A 175 0.37 7.06 -0.16
CA GLU A 175 -0.63 6.28 -0.87
C GLU A 175 -1.20 5.19 0.02
N GLN A 176 -2.52 5.09 0.06
CA GLN A 176 -3.23 4.03 0.74
C GLN A 176 -3.48 2.89 -0.24
N TRP A 177 -2.81 1.78 0.00
CA TRP A 177 -2.96 0.55 -0.76
C TRP A 177 -3.96 -0.39 -0.11
N ARG A 178 -4.81 -1.00 -0.93
CA ARG A 178 -5.63 -2.15 -0.56
C ARG A 178 -5.18 -3.34 -1.39
N THR A 179 -4.65 -4.35 -0.71
CA THR A 179 -4.04 -5.54 -1.32
C THR A 179 -4.90 -6.76 -1.02
N SER A 180 -5.12 -7.60 -2.03
CA SER A 180 -5.84 -8.87 -1.94
C SER A 180 -4.93 -10.00 -2.38
N LEU A 181 -4.90 -11.07 -1.60
CA LEU A 181 -4.26 -12.34 -1.88
C LEU A 181 -5.33 -13.43 -1.89
N ASN A 182 -5.45 -14.14 -3.01
CA ASN A 182 -6.36 -15.27 -3.15
C ASN A 182 -5.55 -16.45 -3.68
N LEU A 183 -5.55 -17.54 -2.94
CA LEU A 183 -4.96 -18.82 -3.32
C LEU A 183 -6.03 -19.90 -3.17
N ALA A 184 -6.22 -20.73 -4.18
CA ALA A 184 -7.11 -21.86 -4.17
C ALA A 184 -6.28 -23.16 -4.20
N SER A 185 -6.58 -24.08 -3.28
CA SER A 185 -6.02 -25.42 -3.25
C SER A 185 -6.44 -26.21 -4.49
N ASN A 186 -5.51 -26.87 -5.15
CA ASN A 186 -5.81 -27.74 -6.28
C ASN A 186 -6.32 -29.12 -5.82
N ALA A 187 -6.03 -29.51 -4.56
CA ALA A 187 -6.51 -30.74 -3.95
C ALA A 187 -7.86 -30.58 -3.19
N GLY A 188 -8.46 -29.37 -3.24
CA GLY A 188 -9.78 -29.11 -2.63
C GLY A 188 -9.77 -29.07 -1.10
N GLY A 189 -8.70 -28.55 -0.47
CA GLY A 189 -8.50 -28.68 0.96
C GLY A 189 -8.28 -27.36 1.74
N ALA A 190 -7.77 -27.52 2.95
CA ALA A 190 -7.53 -26.48 3.96
C ALA A 190 -6.42 -25.47 3.63
N THR A 191 -5.79 -25.60 2.46
CA THR A 191 -4.70 -24.74 2.00
C THR A 191 -5.17 -23.55 1.16
N SER A 192 -6.48 -23.36 1.01
CA SER A 192 -7.04 -22.17 0.35
C SER A 192 -6.96 -20.96 1.27
N VAL A 193 -6.46 -19.84 0.74
CA VAL A 193 -6.28 -18.60 1.47
C VAL A 193 -6.94 -17.46 0.69
N ALA A 194 -7.81 -16.70 1.35
CA ALA A 194 -8.40 -15.48 0.83
C ALA A 194 -8.27 -14.38 1.89
N THR A 195 -7.41 -13.41 1.64
CA THR A 195 -7.14 -12.36 2.62
C THR A 195 -6.97 -11.00 1.96
N GLN A 196 -7.30 -9.96 2.70
CA GLN A 196 -7.10 -8.57 2.29
C GLN A 196 -6.38 -7.80 3.38
N SER A 197 -5.61 -6.82 2.94
CA SER A 197 -4.98 -5.86 3.83
C SER A 197 -5.08 -4.44 3.27
N SER A 198 -5.04 -3.47 4.17
CA SER A 198 -4.92 -2.06 3.80
C SER A 198 -3.75 -1.46 4.56
N ASN A 199 -2.90 -0.73 3.85
CA ASN A 199 -1.77 -0.05 4.46
C ASN A 199 -1.47 1.28 3.75
N MET A 200 -0.90 2.21 4.51
CA MET A 200 -0.41 3.47 3.98
C MET A 200 1.08 3.36 3.73
N THR A 201 1.53 3.87 2.59
CA THR A 201 2.94 3.81 2.17
C THR A 201 3.44 5.16 1.69
N LEU A 202 4.73 5.38 1.83
CA LEU A 202 5.42 6.52 1.25
C LEU A 202 5.74 6.23 -0.22
N ALA A 203 5.45 7.19 -1.09
CA ALA A 203 5.80 7.20 -2.49
C ALA A 203 6.89 8.25 -2.76
N LEU A 204 7.96 7.85 -3.42
CA LEU A 204 9.04 8.71 -3.87
C LEU A 204 9.28 8.45 -5.35
N GLY A 205 9.32 9.50 -6.15
CA GLY A 205 9.50 9.37 -7.59
C GLY A 205 10.21 10.54 -8.24
N ALA A 206 10.59 10.31 -9.48
CA ALA A 206 11.13 11.34 -10.37
C ALA A 206 10.63 11.07 -11.79
N GLY A 207 10.42 12.13 -12.54
CA GLY A 207 9.91 12.02 -13.90
C GLY A 207 10.28 13.21 -14.77
N THR A 208 9.86 13.10 -16.01
CA THR A 208 9.99 14.15 -17.03
C THR A 208 8.67 14.33 -17.74
N ALA A 209 8.38 15.54 -18.16
CA ALA A 209 7.27 15.87 -19.02
C ALA A 209 7.77 16.61 -20.28
N TYR A 210 7.17 16.29 -21.40
CA TYR A 210 7.44 16.92 -22.69
C TYR A 210 6.14 17.49 -23.26
N ALA A 211 6.09 18.80 -23.47
CA ALA A 211 4.95 19.48 -24.03
C ALA A 211 4.80 19.13 -25.52
N LEU A 212 3.76 18.35 -25.84
CA LEU A 212 3.36 18.03 -27.20
C LEU A 212 2.60 19.18 -27.84
N THR A 213 1.72 19.81 -27.03
CA THR A 213 0.98 21.02 -27.39
C THR A 213 0.95 21.96 -26.19
N SER A 214 0.25 23.11 -26.29
CA SER A 214 0.04 24.02 -25.16
C SER A 214 -0.71 23.36 -23.98
N ASN A 215 -1.52 22.33 -24.25
CA ASN A 215 -2.40 21.71 -23.27
C ASN A 215 -2.11 20.22 -23.01
N LEU A 216 -1.18 19.62 -23.76
CA LEU A 216 -0.93 18.17 -23.68
C LEU A 216 0.54 17.88 -23.51
N ASP A 217 0.87 17.16 -22.43
CA ASP A 217 2.23 16.64 -22.15
C ASP A 217 2.28 15.13 -22.32
N ALA A 218 3.40 14.64 -22.85
CA ALA A 218 3.83 13.26 -22.65
C ALA A 218 4.67 13.18 -21.38
N THR A 219 4.46 12.13 -20.56
CA THR A 219 5.15 11.97 -19.29
C THR A 219 5.85 10.61 -19.19
N GLY A 220 7.04 10.63 -18.60
CA GLY A 220 7.76 9.42 -18.20
C GLY A 220 8.18 9.56 -16.73
N GLU A 221 7.89 8.54 -15.89
CA GLU A 221 8.06 8.66 -14.46
C GLU A 221 8.47 7.33 -13.83
N PHE A 222 9.38 7.37 -12.87
CA PHE A 222 9.71 6.26 -11.99
C PHE A 222 9.23 6.58 -10.57
N ILE A 223 8.49 5.65 -9.95
CA ILE A 223 8.02 5.78 -8.57
C ILE A 223 8.40 4.52 -7.79
N HIS A 224 8.93 4.74 -6.59
CA HIS A 224 9.16 3.72 -5.58
C HIS A 224 8.15 3.86 -4.45
N TYR A 225 7.47 2.77 -4.11
CA TYR A 225 6.60 2.64 -2.94
C TYR A 225 7.26 1.70 -1.94
N ASN A 226 7.49 2.17 -0.72
CA ASN A 226 8.29 1.43 0.26
C ASN A 226 7.68 0.10 0.70
N ASN A 227 6.38 0.08 0.98
CA ASN A 227 5.72 -1.06 1.60
C ASN A 227 4.28 -1.19 1.10
N VAL A 228 4.00 -2.13 0.21
CA VAL A 228 2.66 -2.46 -0.28
C VAL A 228 2.27 -3.83 0.24
N GLY A 229 1.07 -3.94 0.83
CA GLY A 229 0.58 -5.15 1.47
C GLY A 229 0.93 -5.24 2.95
N ASN A 230 0.64 -6.38 3.56
CA ASN A 230 0.86 -6.66 4.98
C ASN A 230 1.71 -7.93 5.16
N ALA A 231 2.69 -7.89 6.07
CA ALA A 231 3.68 -8.94 6.23
C ALA A 231 3.09 -10.29 6.68
N THR A 232 2.00 -10.26 7.44
CA THR A 232 1.41 -11.46 8.06
C THR A 232 0.18 -11.99 7.30
N SER A 233 -0.35 -11.25 6.34
CA SER A 233 -1.59 -11.65 5.64
C SER A 233 -1.46 -11.71 4.12
N THR A 234 -0.93 -10.68 3.47
CA THR A 234 -0.91 -10.59 2.00
C THR A 234 0.50 -10.60 1.40
N GLY A 235 1.54 -10.67 2.24
CA GLY A 235 2.90 -10.35 1.88
C GLY A 235 3.11 -8.83 1.78
N ARG A 236 4.26 -8.33 2.25
CA ARG A 236 4.63 -6.91 2.18
C ARG A 236 5.88 -6.74 1.35
N THR A 237 5.78 -6.00 0.26
CA THR A 237 6.89 -5.80 -0.66
C THR A 237 7.03 -4.32 -1.05
N GLY A 238 8.25 -3.90 -1.39
CA GLY A 238 8.45 -2.67 -2.14
C GLY A 238 7.88 -2.82 -3.55
N LEU A 239 7.40 -1.74 -4.12
CA LEU A 239 6.88 -1.71 -5.48
C LEU A 239 7.60 -0.62 -6.27
N ASN A 240 8.24 -1.01 -7.37
CA ASN A 240 8.83 -0.08 -8.32
C ASN A 240 7.92 0.01 -9.55
N THR A 241 7.62 1.21 -9.98
CA THR A 241 6.81 1.44 -11.17
C THR A 241 7.52 2.37 -12.14
N PHE A 242 7.51 2.01 -13.40
CA PHE A 242 7.84 2.90 -14.49
C PHE A 242 6.55 3.22 -15.26
N ASN A 243 6.20 4.49 -15.33
CA ASN A 243 4.95 4.98 -15.91
C ASN A 243 5.26 5.76 -17.19
N VAL A 244 4.50 5.49 -18.24
CA VAL A 244 4.47 6.31 -19.46
C VAL A 244 3.04 6.75 -19.70
N GLY A 245 2.82 8.05 -19.90
CA GLY A 245 1.47 8.58 -19.96
C GLY A 245 1.34 9.91 -20.67
N LEU A 246 0.13 10.41 -20.60
CA LEU A 246 -0.26 11.72 -21.12
C LEU A 246 -0.90 12.52 -19.98
N ARG A 247 -0.74 13.84 -20.03
CA ARG A 247 -1.33 14.80 -19.10
C ARG A 247 -1.96 15.92 -19.91
N TYR A 248 -3.24 16.19 -19.65
CA TYR A 248 -3.99 17.27 -20.29
C TYR A 248 -4.29 18.38 -19.29
N HIS A 249 -3.96 19.61 -19.62
CA HIS A 249 -4.12 20.82 -18.84
C HIS A 249 -5.37 21.60 -19.27
N PHE A 250 -6.22 21.92 -18.30
CA PHE A 250 -7.40 22.77 -18.49
C PHE A 250 -6.99 24.21 -18.16
N MET A 251 -6.79 25.00 -19.18
CA MET A 251 -6.49 26.44 -19.08
C MET A 251 -7.77 27.26 -19.02
#